data_2ebf516992b56070c15853b4d35a474d
#
_entry.id   2ebf516992b56070c15853b4d35a474d
#
_cell.length_a   1.000
_cell.length_b   1.000
_cell.length_c   1.000
_cell.angle_alpha   90.00
_cell.angle_beta   90.00
_cell.angle_gamma   90.00
#
_symmetry.space_group_name_H-M   'P 1'
#
loop_
_entity.id
_entity.type
_entity.pdbx_description
1 polymer ?
#
loop_
_entity_poly.entity_id
_entity_poly.type
_entity_poly.pdbx_seq_one_letter_code
_entity_poly.pdbx_strand_id
1 'polypeptide(L)'
;MKKILRSKKRIQKNNVFLFFALSSLAACNNDSKKILGLIGNAASEGIEKQFESSPVVNSNYTISTTTPESSKGDGTNSLPIEVSGAVIASPTISGYPLLDLTFTAAGTIDFTNITDVKNLTVSNSTAAVALSNLPNDIEKIFINDTQSGDWNISYFPNSFATLFLDWTNNTGAPVDLTSLSINEVGQFLLKTSGNENITIPTLNLDADDTQRIEIGNDNDGNIIIGEAANITGTQGLKTISLKTFNDGDITLGTPGTSSLPDLQNISSITLIASQNGNISLGDLGTNTSINKISNISLTTDGGSLSMGSIKAKQIENLSVFGKEFSTISIGNIEIEEKIQNFTISGDANISLGKFSGNGTVMLDATNMNKSGLNLDFTGLKGDIDLSTTSHDDTILLGDNAGKVVSGAGNDIITLPTNVTGNADIRSGDGVDIITLANAKGIDMINVGGTNINLIDKSAQSHTAIISDKIINFDPNSDKIGIGSITATSNNFLAETGATNFGDALSKSNVAMTSGKQYYFSYNVASAAEGFSLLFYDNDNNGSSDIVLTLTGITTNVISHENLIIV
;
A
#
# COMPACT_ATOMS: atom_id res chain seq x y z
N MET A 1 44.30 3.19 25.88
CA MET A 1 43.93 2.00 25.08
C MET A 1 42.66 1.28 25.53
N LYS A 2 42.38 1.05 26.83
CA LYS A 2 41.13 0.36 27.28
C LYS A 2 39.79 1.09 26.97
N LYS A 3 39.79 2.39 26.72
CA LYS A 3 38.56 3.16 26.39
C LYS A 3 38.16 3.08 24.90
N ILE A 4 39.08 2.78 24.01
CA ILE A 4 38.87 2.68 22.56
C ILE A 4 38.27 1.31 22.20
N LEU A 5 38.66 0.26 22.92
CA LEU A 5 38.15 -1.11 22.69
C LEU A 5 36.67 -1.29 23.15
N ARG A 6 36.21 -0.49 24.14
CA ARG A 6 34.79 -0.54 24.54
C ARG A 6 33.86 0.18 23.55
N SER A 7 34.35 1.11 22.74
CA SER A 7 33.57 1.79 21.73
C SER A 7 33.33 0.91 20.48
N LYS A 8 34.30 0.09 20.08
CA LYS A 8 34.17 -0.82 18.93
C LYS A 8 33.13 -1.94 19.14
N LYS A 9 33.04 -2.47 20.37
CA LYS A 9 32.03 -3.53 20.68
C LYS A 9 30.60 -3.00 20.75
N ARG A 10 30.40 -1.69 20.98
CA ARG A 10 29.07 -1.06 21.01
C ARG A 10 28.57 -0.69 19.60
N ILE A 11 29.50 -0.46 18.66
CA ILE A 11 29.19 -0.13 17.27
C ILE A 11 28.70 -1.37 16.50
N GLN A 12 29.25 -2.56 16.77
CA GLN A 12 28.83 -3.80 16.09
C GLN A 12 27.40 -4.26 16.46
N LYS A 13 26.95 -4.03 17.70
CA LYS A 13 25.55 -4.37 18.07
C LYS A 13 24.51 -3.37 17.55
N ASN A 14 24.90 -2.13 17.25
CA ASN A 14 23.99 -1.10 16.78
C ASN A 14 23.87 -1.03 15.25
N ASN A 15 24.79 -1.65 14.49
CA ASN A 15 24.76 -1.56 13.03
C ASN A 15 23.59 -2.31 12.39
N VAL A 16 23.12 -3.41 12.99
CA VAL A 16 21.92 -4.11 12.52
C VAL A 16 20.66 -3.27 12.81
N PHE A 17 20.61 -2.55 13.94
CA PHE A 17 19.50 -1.66 14.26
C PHE A 17 19.50 -0.34 13.45
N LEU A 18 20.68 0.13 13.03
CA LEU A 18 20.80 1.35 12.24
C LEU A 18 20.33 1.15 10.79
N PHE A 19 20.46 -0.04 10.23
CA PHE A 19 19.99 -0.37 8.88
C PHE A 19 18.46 -0.27 8.76
N PHE A 20 17.71 -0.59 9.82
CA PHE A 20 16.25 -0.55 9.86
C PHE A 20 15.66 0.81 10.25
N ALA A 21 16.38 1.62 11.01
CA ALA A 21 15.90 2.95 11.39
C ALA A 21 16.09 4.02 10.28
N LEU A 22 17.02 3.81 9.36
CA LEU A 22 17.27 4.75 8.25
C LEU A 22 16.34 4.54 7.05
N SER A 23 15.73 3.36 6.89
CA SER A 23 14.78 3.13 5.80
C SER A 23 13.48 3.93 5.93
N SER A 24 13.12 4.36 7.13
CA SER A 24 11.95 5.20 7.37
C SER A 24 12.23 6.71 7.22
N LEU A 25 13.52 7.13 7.18
CA LEU A 25 13.90 8.53 6.98
C LEU A 25 14.26 8.86 5.51
N ALA A 26 14.46 7.87 4.66
CA ALA A 26 14.95 8.05 3.29
C ALA A 26 13.87 8.53 2.29
N ALA A 27 12.60 8.61 2.70
CA ALA A 27 11.51 9.03 1.84
C ALA A 27 11.51 10.54 1.47
N CYS A 28 12.42 11.35 2.01
CA CYS A 28 12.33 12.81 1.91
C CYS A 28 13.44 13.54 1.18
N ASN A 29 14.48 12.90 0.59
CA ASN A 29 15.49 13.71 -0.10
C ASN A 29 16.35 12.92 -1.12
N ASN A 30 16.66 13.56 -2.27
CA ASN A 30 17.48 13.02 -3.38
C ASN A 30 18.93 12.65 -3.02
N ASP A 31 19.43 13.05 -1.86
CA ASP A 31 20.77 12.69 -1.36
C ASP A 31 20.84 11.29 -0.73
N SER A 32 19.71 10.62 -0.53
CA SER A 32 19.62 9.31 0.10
C SER A 32 20.23 8.18 -0.77
N LYS A 33 20.25 8.31 -2.09
CA LYS A 33 20.90 7.32 -2.99
C LYS A 33 22.40 7.19 -2.73
N LYS A 34 23.08 8.29 -2.38
CA LYS A 34 24.52 8.25 -2.05
C LYS A 34 24.81 7.60 -0.70
N ILE A 35 23.90 7.77 0.26
CA ILE A 35 24.07 7.22 1.61
C ILE A 35 23.73 5.71 1.63
N LEU A 36 22.69 5.27 0.93
CA LEU A 36 22.36 3.85 0.80
C LEU A 36 23.44 3.07 0.02
N GLY A 37 23.97 3.64 -1.07
CA GLY A 37 25.07 3.04 -1.82
C GLY A 37 26.36 2.92 -1.01
N LEU A 38 26.66 3.90 -0.13
CA LEU A 38 27.83 3.82 0.75
C LEU A 38 27.66 2.79 1.87
N ILE A 39 26.45 2.61 2.39
CA ILE A 39 26.20 1.65 3.48
C ILE A 39 26.10 0.22 2.92
N GLY A 40 25.49 0.05 1.74
CA GLY A 40 25.45 -1.23 1.04
C GLY A 40 26.86 -1.75 0.71
N ASN A 41 27.68 -0.93 0.08
CA ASN A 41 29.06 -1.29 -0.26
C ASN A 41 29.94 -1.47 0.98
N ALA A 42 29.77 -0.66 2.03
CA ALA A 42 30.58 -0.82 3.24
C ALA A 42 30.22 -2.09 4.04
N ALA A 43 28.97 -2.56 3.95
CA ALA A 43 28.57 -3.81 4.60
C ALA A 43 29.03 -5.04 3.80
N SER A 44 28.94 -5.00 2.45
CA SER A 44 29.41 -6.09 1.58
C SER A 44 30.95 -6.18 1.58
N GLU A 45 31.65 -5.05 1.44
CA GLU A 45 33.12 -5.04 1.47
C GLU A 45 33.72 -5.50 2.83
N GLY A 46 33.01 -5.26 3.93
CA GLY A 46 33.46 -5.70 5.28
C GLY A 46 33.36 -7.21 5.48
N ILE A 47 32.42 -7.87 4.79
CA ILE A 47 32.19 -9.32 4.90
C ILE A 47 33.02 -10.06 3.85
N GLU A 48 33.08 -9.59 2.61
CA GLU A 48 33.88 -10.23 1.55
C GLU A 48 35.39 -10.25 1.86
N LYS A 49 35.95 -9.18 2.45
CA LYS A 49 37.37 -9.17 2.82
C LYS A 49 37.76 -10.14 3.95
N GLN A 50 36.80 -10.68 4.69
CA GLN A 50 37.07 -11.66 5.73
C GLN A 50 37.16 -13.10 5.18
N PHE A 51 36.68 -13.33 3.95
CA PHE A 51 36.63 -14.65 3.30
C PHE A 51 37.61 -14.80 2.11
N GLU A 52 38.36 -13.76 1.71
CA GLU A 52 39.34 -13.83 0.60
C GLU A 52 40.64 -14.56 0.92
N SER A 53 40.88 -15.00 2.13
CA SER A 53 42.00 -15.91 2.41
C SER A 53 41.54 -17.34 2.28
N SER A 54 41.79 -17.98 1.14
CA SER A 54 41.49 -19.40 0.90
C SER A 54 42.01 -20.25 2.08
N PRO A 55 41.11 -20.87 2.85
CA PRO A 55 41.55 -21.79 3.89
C PRO A 55 42.07 -23.06 3.23
N VAL A 56 43.04 -23.66 3.85
CA VAL A 56 43.53 -24.99 3.49
C VAL A 56 42.37 -25.97 3.69
N VAL A 57 41.78 -26.47 2.58
CA VAL A 57 40.69 -27.42 2.61
C VAL A 57 41.19 -28.74 3.16
N ASN A 58 40.82 -29.07 4.38
CA ASN A 58 40.94 -30.43 4.88
C ASN A 58 39.90 -31.33 4.22
N SER A 59 40.26 -32.57 3.97
CA SER A 59 39.55 -33.62 3.23
C SER A 59 38.02 -33.59 3.38
N ASN A 60 37.31 -33.76 2.26
CA ASN A 60 35.84 -33.89 2.20
C ASN A 60 35.34 -34.91 3.23
N TYR A 61 34.33 -34.48 4.00
CA TYR A 61 33.70 -35.31 4.98
C TYR A 61 32.38 -35.81 4.40
N THR A 62 32.25 -37.13 4.18
CA THR A 62 31.05 -37.71 3.56
C THR A 62 30.19 -38.40 4.62
N ILE A 63 28.93 -37.98 4.74
CA ILE A 63 27.91 -38.64 5.56
C ILE A 63 27.10 -39.56 4.66
N SER A 64 27.40 -40.88 4.69
CA SER A 64 26.72 -41.86 3.85
C SER A 64 25.99 -42.96 4.64
N THR A 65 26.16 -43.01 5.96
CA THR A 65 25.56 -44.05 6.83
C THR A 65 25.11 -43.49 8.18
N THR A 66 24.30 -44.26 8.92
CA THR A 66 23.71 -43.92 10.22
C THR A 66 24.72 -43.88 11.39
N THR A 67 26.00 -44.09 11.17
CA THR A 67 27.02 -44.03 12.24
C THR A 67 27.41 -42.59 12.52
N PRO A 68 27.38 -42.14 13.79
CA PRO A 68 27.85 -40.81 14.15
C PRO A 68 29.38 -40.72 13.94
N GLU A 69 29.75 -39.87 12.99
CA GLU A 69 31.18 -39.53 12.81
C GLU A 69 31.49 -38.25 13.61
N SER A 70 32.72 -38.09 14.01
CA SER A 70 33.18 -36.92 14.75
C SER A 70 34.28 -36.18 14.00
N SER A 71 34.19 -34.85 13.96
CA SER A 71 35.21 -33.98 13.41
C SER A 71 35.44 -32.78 14.31
N LYS A 72 36.70 -32.39 14.48
CA LYS A 72 37.11 -31.26 15.28
C LYS A 72 37.99 -30.30 14.51
N GLY A 73 37.56 -29.08 14.32
CA GLY A 73 38.30 -27.99 13.70
C GLY A 73 39.13 -27.18 14.70
N ASP A 74 39.87 -26.24 14.17
CA ASP A 74 40.72 -25.30 14.92
C ASP A 74 40.06 -23.90 15.12
N GLY A 75 38.80 -23.73 14.71
CA GLY A 75 38.06 -22.49 14.81
C GLY A 75 38.25 -21.52 13.65
N THR A 76 39.02 -21.89 12.61
CA THR A 76 39.36 -21.00 11.49
C THR A 76 38.92 -21.53 10.12
N ASN A 77 38.66 -22.83 10.01
CA ASN A 77 38.41 -23.51 8.75
C ASN A 77 36.92 -23.81 8.49
N SER A 78 36.54 -23.98 7.22
CA SER A 78 35.28 -24.60 6.82
C SER A 78 35.42 -26.12 6.78
N LEU A 79 34.30 -26.82 6.99
CA LEU A 79 34.22 -28.26 6.83
C LEU A 79 33.20 -28.58 5.69
N PRO A 80 33.66 -29.09 4.54
CA PRO A 80 32.77 -29.61 3.51
C PRO A 80 32.15 -30.94 3.95
N ILE A 81 30.82 -31.05 3.80
CA ILE A 81 30.05 -32.23 4.16
C ILE A 81 29.18 -32.64 2.97
N GLU A 82 29.41 -33.83 2.46
CA GLU A 82 28.56 -34.43 1.43
C GLU A 82 27.54 -35.40 2.08
N VAL A 83 26.26 -35.17 1.81
CA VAL A 83 25.18 -36.06 2.23
C VAL A 83 24.75 -36.89 1.02
N SER A 84 25.16 -38.16 0.96
CA SER A 84 25.01 -39.03 -0.22
C SER A 84 23.98 -40.17 -0.07
N GLY A 85 23.12 -40.13 0.94
CA GLY A 85 22.11 -41.16 1.14
C GLY A 85 20.88 -40.65 1.90
N ALA A 86 19.78 -41.38 1.88
CA ALA A 86 18.59 -41.09 2.71
C ALA A 86 18.93 -41.30 4.20
N VAL A 87 19.63 -40.39 4.81
CA VAL A 87 20.23 -40.53 6.14
C VAL A 87 19.65 -39.50 7.10
N ILE A 88 19.32 -39.96 8.31
CA ILE A 88 19.21 -39.07 9.47
C ILE A 88 20.53 -39.16 10.22
N ALA A 89 21.38 -38.15 10.12
CA ALA A 89 22.67 -38.15 10.76
C ALA A 89 22.75 -37.10 11.87
N SER A 90 23.28 -37.50 13.02
CA SER A 90 23.59 -36.61 14.14
C SER A 90 25.12 -36.62 14.37
N PRO A 91 25.90 -36.02 13.49
CA PRO A 91 27.36 -36.02 13.61
C PRO A 91 27.80 -35.19 14.80
N THR A 92 28.94 -35.57 15.41
CA THR A 92 29.59 -34.76 16.43
C THR A 92 30.66 -33.89 15.76
N ILE A 93 30.39 -32.61 15.60
CA ILE A 93 31.25 -31.63 14.92
C ILE A 93 31.47 -30.44 15.83
N SER A 94 32.71 -30.02 15.98
CA SER A 94 33.08 -28.83 16.76
C SER A 94 34.28 -28.09 16.17
N GLY A 95 34.37 -26.77 16.46
CA GLY A 95 35.50 -25.96 16.06
C GLY A 95 35.53 -25.56 14.59
N TYR A 96 34.43 -25.63 13.88
CA TYR A 96 34.28 -25.12 12.51
C TYR A 96 33.27 -23.98 12.49
N PRO A 97 33.65 -22.76 12.16
CA PRO A 97 32.72 -21.65 12.07
C PRO A 97 31.81 -21.70 10.84
N LEU A 98 32.16 -22.46 9.82
CA LEU A 98 31.43 -22.66 8.58
C LEU A 98 31.33 -24.14 8.24
N LEU A 99 30.12 -24.63 7.98
CA LEU A 99 29.88 -25.93 7.34
C LEU A 99 29.40 -25.70 5.92
N ASP A 100 29.99 -26.44 4.98
CA ASP A 100 29.61 -26.41 3.55
C ASP A 100 28.93 -27.74 3.19
N LEU A 101 27.60 -27.69 3.02
CA LEU A 101 26.74 -28.85 2.91
C LEU A 101 26.36 -29.08 1.42
N THR A 102 26.55 -30.29 0.93
CA THR A 102 26.07 -30.71 -0.38
C THR A 102 25.20 -31.96 -0.24
N PHE A 103 23.93 -31.85 -0.66
CA PHE A 103 23.00 -32.97 -0.62
C PHE A 103 22.89 -33.60 -2.02
N THR A 104 23.47 -34.76 -2.21
CA THR A 104 23.33 -35.56 -3.45
C THR A 104 22.17 -36.53 -3.38
N ALA A 105 21.56 -36.70 -2.20
CA ALA A 105 20.33 -37.44 -1.95
C ALA A 105 19.54 -36.79 -0.82
N ALA A 106 18.23 -37.10 -0.73
CA ALA A 106 17.40 -36.61 0.37
C ALA A 106 17.97 -37.05 1.73
N GLY A 107 18.17 -36.07 2.63
CA GLY A 107 18.79 -36.37 3.92
C GLY A 107 18.46 -35.33 4.99
N THR A 108 18.70 -35.73 6.24
CA THR A 108 18.55 -34.88 7.41
C THR A 108 19.87 -34.80 8.17
N ILE A 109 20.29 -33.59 8.52
CA ILE A 109 21.37 -33.35 9.47
C ILE A 109 20.76 -32.80 10.75
N ASP A 110 20.99 -33.51 11.85
CA ASP A 110 20.63 -33.09 13.20
C ASP A 110 21.79 -32.39 13.88
N PHE A 111 21.61 -31.13 14.23
CA PHE A 111 22.64 -30.26 14.80
C PHE A 111 22.80 -30.42 16.31
N THR A 112 22.12 -31.36 16.97
CA THR A 112 22.19 -31.55 18.44
C THR A 112 23.62 -31.65 18.96
N ASN A 113 24.54 -32.28 18.22
CA ASN A 113 25.94 -32.48 18.61
C ASN A 113 26.92 -31.65 17.76
N ILE A 114 26.42 -30.61 17.10
CA ILE A 114 27.26 -29.70 16.30
C ILE A 114 27.40 -28.37 17.05
N THR A 115 28.63 -27.96 17.33
CA THR A 115 28.93 -26.74 18.08
C THR A 115 29.92 -25.85 17.34
N ASP A 116 29.97 -24.57 17.73
CA ASP A 116 30.89 -23.54 17.20
C ASP A 116 30.63 -23.09 15.76
N VAL A 117 29.55 -23.59 15.15
CA VAL A 117 29.14 -23.18 13.80
C VAL A 117 28.39 -21.87 13.85
N LYS A 118 28.75 -20.92 12.97
CA LYS A 118 28.10 -19.61 12.82
C LYS A 118 27.39 -19.46 11.49
N ASN A 119 27.89 -20.11 10.46
CA ASN A 119 27.34 -20.03 9.13
C ASN A 119 27.25 -21.42 8.49
N LEU A 120 26.24 -21.58 7.65
CA LEU A 120 26.09 -22.74 6.80
C LEU A 120 26.13 -22.29 5.34
N THR A 121 26.72 -23.11 4.48
CA THR A 121 26.52 -23.04 3.03
C THR A 121 25.83 -24.30 2.58
N VAL A 122 24.78 -24.19 1.77
CA VAL A 122 24.12 -25.34 1.13
C VAL A 122 24.29 -25.18 -0.37
N SER A 123 24.95 -26.13 -1.00
CA SER A 123 25.34 -26.05 -2.41
C SER A 123 24.85 -27.28 -3.19
N ASN A 124 24.41 -27.06 -4.44
CA ASN A 124 24.12 -28.13 -5.43
C ASN A 124 23.18 -29.24 -4.91
N SER A 125 22.15 -28.89 -4.13
CA SER A 125 21.22 -29.89 -3.59
C SER A 125 20.03 -30.06 -4.53
N THR A 126 19.94 -31.24 -5.16
CA THR A 126 18.82 -31.60 -6.07
C THR A 126 17.79 -32.52 -5.41
N ALA A 127 17.86 -32.66 -4.10
CA ALA A 127 17.01 -33.55 -3.31
C ALA A 127 16.50 -32.80 -2.06
N ALA A 128 15.56 -33.43 -1.33
CA ALA A 128 15.03 -32.85 -0.11
C ALA A 128 16.11 -32.62 0.96
N VAL A 129 16.12 -31.43 1.54
CA VAL A 129 17.09 -31.00 2.56
C VAL A 129 16.34 -30.84 3.89
N ALA A 130 16.83 -31.48 4.94
CA ALA A 130 16.35 -31.25 6.29
C ALA A 130 17.50 -30.90 7.22
N LEU A 131 17.39 -29.73 7.88
CA LEU A 131 18.30 -29.25 8.90
C LEU A 131 17.49 -29.14 10.19
N SER A 132 17.78 -30.02 11.17
CA SER A 132 17.02 -30.06 12.41
C SER A 132 17.87 -29.67 13.63
N ASN A 133 17.23 -29.12 14.65
CA ASN A 133 17.87 -28.69 15.88
C ASN A 133 19.03 -27.70 15.66
N LEU A 134 18.84 -26.75 14.74
CA LEU A 134 19.82 -25.69 14.51
C LEU A 134 20.00 -24.85 15.80
N PRO A 135 21.25 -24.56 16.20
CA PRO A 135 21.48 -23.65 17.32
C PRO A 135 21.19 -22.20 16.97
N ASN A 136 20.75 -21.41 17.95
CA ASN A 136 20.37 -20.00 17.77
C ASN A 136 21.53 -19.08 17.38
N ASP A 137 22.73 -19.54 17.45
CA ASP A 137 23.91 -18.77 17.09
C ASP A 137 24.35 -18.95 15.64
N ILE A 138 23.59 -19.72 14.85
CA ILE A 138 23.68 -19.68 13.38
C ILE A 138 23.24 -18.31 12.91
N GLU A 139 24.17 -17.56 12.32
CA GLU A 139 23.93 -16.19 11.86
C GLU A 139 23.31 -16.16 10.48
N LYS A 140 23.70 -17.10 9.60
CA LYS A 140 23.27 -17.11 8.20
C LYS A 140 23.40 -18.50 7.55
N ILE A 141 22.46 -18.78 6.65
CA ILE A 141 22.53 -19.90 5.72
C ILE A 141 22.71 -19.33 4.31
N PHE A 142 23.88 -19.54 3.71
CA PHE A 142 24.15 -19.23 2.32
C PHE A 142 23.64 -20.36 1.45
N ILE A 143 22.94 -20.03 0.39
CA ILE A 143 22.42 -21.01 -0.56
C ILE A 143 23.04 -20.71 -1.92
N ASN A 144 23.81 -21.65 -2.41
CA ASN A 144 24.54 -21.54 -3.68
C ASN A 144 24.03 -22.58 -4.69
N ASP A 145 24.14 -22.22 -5.96
CA ASP A 145 23.89 -23.12 -7.09
C ASP A 145 22.43 -23.67 -7.18
N THR A 146 22.23 -24.71 -7.96
CA THR A 146 20.92 -25.30 -8.21
C THR A 146 20.36 -25.96 -6.96
N GLN A 147 19.15 -25.59 -6.60
CA GLN A 147 18.41 -26.18 -5.48
C GLN A 147 17.03 -26.66 -5.96
N SER A 148 16.59 -27.81 -5.46
CA SER A 148 15.26 -28.31 -5.70
C SER A 148 14.79 -29.20 -4.53
N GLY A 149 13.51 -29.63 -4.58
CA GLY A 149 12.93 -30.51 -3.59
C GLY A 149 12.33 -29.79 -2.38
N ASP A 150 12.00 -30.58 -1.36
CA ASP A 150 11.40 -30.08 -0.12
C ASP A 150 12.50 -29.68 0.88
N TRP A 151 12.38 -28.48 1.40
CA TRP A 151 13.29 -28.01 2.44
C TRP A 151 12.56 -27.90 3.78
N ASN A 152 13.16 -28.49 4.83
CA ASN A 152 12.68 -28.41 6.20
C ASN A 152 13.80 -27.88 7.10
N ILE A 153 13.61 -26.73 7.69
CA ILE A 153 14.57 -26.07 8.58
C ILE A 153 13.91 -25.88 9.95
N SER A 154 14.50 -26.46 11.00
CA SER A 154 14.03 -26.28 12.37
C SER A 154 15.18 -25.95 13.31
N TYR A 155 14.95 -25.01 14.20
CA TYR A 155 15.83 -24.68 15.31
C TYR A 155 15.52 -25.51 16.56
N PHE A 156 16.31 -25.38 17.59
CA PHE A 156 16.00 -25.98 18.89
C PHE A 156 14.65 -25.44 19.41
N PRO A 157 13.82 -26.29 20.07
CA PRO A 157 12.54 -25.87 20.62
C PRO A 157 12.62 -24.63 21.52
N ASN A 158 11.65 -23.73 21.39
CA ASN A 158 11.54 -22.45 22.13
C ASN A 158 12.71 -21.47 21.85
N SER A 159 13.30 -21.53 20.69
CA SER A 159 14.49 -20.73 20.36
C SER A 159 14.16 -19.32 19.87
N PHE A 160 13.01 -19.08 19.24
CA PHE A 160 12.65 -17.81 18.57
C PHE A 160 13.78 -17.28 17.66
N ALA A 161 14.42 -18.18 16.97
CA ALA A 161 15.61 -17.87 16.14
C ALA A 161 15.28 -16.95 14.98
N THR A 162 16.31 -16.31 14.44
CA THR A 162 16.25 -15.63 13.15
C THR A 162 16.86 -16.54 12.11
N LEU A 163 16.02 -17.01 11.18
CA LEU A 163 16.48 -17.70 9.98
C LEU A 163 16.81 -16.67 8.91
N PHE A 164 18.07 -16.54 8.57
CA PHE A 164 18.51 -15.69 7.48
C PHE A 164 19.02 -16.55 6.32
N LEU A 165 18.25 -16.64 5.24
CA LEU A 165 18.66 -17.24 3.98
C LEU A 165 19.26 -16.17 3.06
N ASP A 166 20.53 -16.31 2.73
CA ASP A 166 21.22 -15.49 1.73
C ASP A 166 21.42 -16.32 0.47
N TRP A 167 20.62 -16.03 -0.55
CA TRP A 167 20.60 -16.77 -1.78
C TRP A 167 21.48 -16.08 -2.83
N THR A 168 22.71 -16.51 -2.92
CA THR A 168 23.68 -16.00 -3.88
C THR A 168 23.82 -17.02 -5.01
N ASN A 169 22.98 -16.95 -6.02
CA ASN A 169 23.09 -17.85 -7.16
C ASN A 169 23.84 -17.15 -8.32
N ASN A 170 25.06 -17.60 -8.60
CA ASN A 170 25.91 -17.08 -9.68
C ASN A 170 26.04 -18.04 -10.87
N THR A 171 25.32 -19.16 -10.89
CA THR A 171 25.53 -20.25 -11.87
C THR A 171 24.56 -20.21 -13.05
N GLY A 172 23.57 -19.35 -13.06
CA GLY A 172 22.60 -19.25 -14.13
C GLY A 172 21.51 -20.34 -14.09
N ALA A 173 21.38 -21.07 -12.97
CA ALA A 173 20.36 -22.09 -12.81
C ALA A 173 19.24 -21.62 -11.86
N PRO A 174 17.96 -21.75 -12.24
CA PRO A 174 16.85 -21.36 -11.37
C PRO A 174 16.79 -22.22 -10.10
N VAL A 175 16.23 -21.66 -9.05
CA VAL A 175 15.96 -22.37 -7.80
C VAL A 175 14.47 -22.67 -7.71
N ASP A 176 14.13 -23.94 -7.83
CA ASP A 176 12.75 -24.43 -7.80
C ASP A 176 12.57 -25.39 -6.62
N LEU A 177 12.27 -24.86 -5.44
CA LEU A 177 11.86 -25.71 -4.32
C LEU A 177 10.42 -26.20 -4.51
N THR A 178 10.11 -27.39 -4.05
CA THR A 178 8.72 -27.86 -3.96
C THR A 178 8.02 -27.22 -2.77
N SER A 179 8.71 -27.18 -1.62
CA SER A 179 8.23 -26.54 -0.41
C SER A 179 9.38 -26.04 0.48
N LEU A 180 9.09 -25.04 1.31
CA LEU A 180 9.94 -24.63 2.42
C LEU A 180 9.12 -24.67 3.71
N SER A 181 9.51 -25.52 4.64
CA SER A 181 8.93 -25.59 5.99
C SER A 181 9.93 -25.07 7.01
N ILE A 182 9.52 -24.12 7.85
CA ILE A 182 10.33 -23.52 8.89
C ILE A 182 9.64 -23.67 10.25
N ASN A 183 10.37 -24.17 11.25
CA ASN A 183 9.85 -24.44 12.58
C ASN A 183 10.75 -23.81 13.64
N GLU A 184 10.18 -23.34 14.74
CA GLU A 184 10.87 -22.68 15.85
C GLU A 184 11.64 -21.41 15.39
N VAL A 185 11.08 -20.70 14.40
CA VAL A 185 11.69 -19.52 13.78
C VAL A 185 10.83 -18.30 14.05
N GLY A 186 11.32 -17.38 14.86
CA GLY A 186 10.65 -16.13 15.17
C GLY A 186 10.71 -15.11 14.03
N GLN A 187 11.78 -15.12 13.23
CA GLN A 187 11.97 -14.21 12.10
C GLN A 187 12.52 -14.95 10.88
N PHE A 188 11.82 -14.85 9.76
CA PHE A 188 12.27 -15.35 8.47
C PHE A 188 12.72 -14.19 7.58
N LEU A 189 14.00 -14.18 7.21
CA LEU A 189 14.63 -13.20 6.35
C LEU A 189 15.19 -13.92 5.11
N LEU A 190 14.76 -13.50 3.93
CA LEU A 190 15.30 -13.96 2.66
C LEU A 190 15.92 -12.80 1.91
N LYS A 191 17.18 -12.93 1.54
CA LYS A 191 17.86 -11.99 0.67
C LYS A 191 18.42 -12.72 -0.55
N THR A 192 18.32 -12.09 -1.72
CA THR A 192 18.91 -12.61 -2.94
C THR A 192 19.97 -11.65 -3.47
N SER A 193 21.01 -12.21 -4.07
CA SER A 193 22.07 -11.44 -4.74
C SER A 193 22.49 -12.02 -6.10
N GLY A 194 21.77 -13.03 -6.63
CA GLY A 194 21.97 -13.61 -7.96
C GLY A 194 20.87 -13.17 -8.95
N ASN A 195 21.09 -13.33 -10.24
CA ASN A 195 20.13 -12.94 -11.29
C ASN A 195 19.09 -14.04 -11.58
N GLU A 196 19.04 -15.09 -10.79
CA GLU A 196 18.21 -16.26 -11.04
C GLU A 196 16.88 -16.16 -10.29
N ASN A 197 15.87 -16.77 -10.88
CA ASN A 197 14.56 -16.85 -10.24
C ASN A 197 14.59 -17.83 -9.06
N ILE A 198 13.89 -17.47 -7.99
CA ILE A 198 13.61 -18.33 -6.84
C ILE A 198 12.13 -18.60 -6.79
N THR A 199 11.75 -19.87 -6.86
CA THR A 199 10.35 -20.32 -6.76
C THR A 199 10.17 -21.21 -5.54
N ILE A 200 9.26 -20.85 -4.65
CA ILE A 200 8.86 -21.63 -3.47
C ILE A 200 7.33 -21.74 -3.47
N PRO A 201 6.74 -22.71 -4.15
CA PRO A 201 5.28 -22.83 -4.28
C PRO A 201 4.54 -22.97 -2.96
N THR A 202 5.16 -23.64 -1.98
CA THR A 202 4.58 -23.84 -0.64
C THR A 202 5.52 -23.32 0.43
N LEU A 203 5.04 -22.38 1.26
CA LEU A 203 5.73 -21.90 2.44
C LEU A 203 4.92 -22.26 3.69
N ASN A 204 5.49 -23.11 4.55
CA ASN A 204 4.90 -23.49 5.83
C ASN A 204 5.67 -22.76 6.95
N LEU A 205 5.01 -21.80 7.58
CA LEU A 205 5.53 -21.10 8.75
C LEU A 205 5.10 -21.82 10.02
N ASP A 206 5.86 -21.64 11.09
CA ASP A 206 5.41 -22.03 12.43
C ASP A 206 4.35 -21.02 12.92
N ALA A 207 3.13 -21.52 13.15
CA ALA A 207 1.97 -20.68 13.47
C ALA A 207 2.12 -19.90 14.78
N ASP A 208 2.83 -20.47 15.74
CA ASP A 208 2.98 -19.87 17.07
C ASP A 208 4.23 -18.98 17.16
N ASP A 209 5.27 -19.30 16.44
CA ASP A 209 6.59 -18.68 16.60
C ASP A 209 6.91 -17.63 15.53
N THR A 210 6.56 -17.85 14.25
CA THR A 210 6.96 -16.93 13.19
C THR A 210 6.21 -15.60 13.27
N GLN A 211 6.93 -14.54 13.67
CA GLN A 211 6.37 -13.20 13.87
C GLN A 211 6.73 -12.22 12.75
N ARG A 212 7.76 -12.52 11.94
CA ARG A 212 8.25 -11.62 10.91
C ARG A 212 8.67 -12.35 9.64
N ILE A 213 8.25 -11.82 8.51
CA ILE A 213 8.78 -12.12 7.19
C ILE A 213 9.43 -10.86 6.63
N GLU A 214 10.67 -10.97 6.17
CA GLU A 214 11.35 -9.93 5.41
C GLU A 214 12.00 -10.53 4.18
N ILE A 215 11.66 -10.01 2.99
CA ILE A 215 12.20 -10.45 1.72
C ILE A 215 12.81 -9.26 1.00
N GLY A 216 14.08 -9.37 0.68
CA GLY A 216 14.83 -8.36 -0.07
C GLY A 216 15.36 -8.95 -1.38
N ASN A 217 15.06 -8.28 -2.49
CA ASN A 217 15.58 -8.63 -3.80
C ASN A 217 16.53 -7.53 -4.30
N ASP A 218 17.82 -7.82 -4.31
CA ASP A 218 18.88 -6.89 -4.75
C ASP A 218 19.25 -7.06 -6.24
N ASN A 219 18.52 -7.91 -6.99
CA ASN A 219 18.90 -8.34 -8.33
C ASN A 219 17.75 -8.34 -9.34
N ASP A 220 18.05 -8.78 -10.57
CA ASP A 220 17.10 -8.84 -11.68
C ASP A 220 16.29 -10.15 -11.70
N GLY A 221 16.67 -11.18 -10.92
CA GLY A 221 15.90 -12.43 -10.78
C GLY A 221 14.65 -12.24 -9.90
N ASN A 222 13.62 -13.02 -10.17
CA ASN A 222 12.35 -12.93 -9.47
C ASN A 222 12.28 -13.87 -8.26
N ILE A 223 11.62 -13.43 -7.19
CA ILE A 223 11.27 -14.26 -6.03
C ILE A 223 9.77 -14.51 -6.04
N ILE A 224 9.36 -15.78 -6.15
CA ILE A 224 7.96 -16.19 -6.16
C ILE A 224 7.71 -17.17 -5.01
N ILE A 225 6.90 -16.78 -4.04
CA ILE A 225 6.58 -17.56 -2.85
C ILE A 225 5.07 -17.69 -2.70
N GLY A 226 4.56 -18.92 -2.54
CA GLY A 226 3.16 -19.17 -2.23
C GLY A 226 2.21 -18.81 -3.38
N GLU A 227 2.61 -19.03 -4.62
CA GLU A 227 1.72 -18.96 -5.77
C GLU A 227 0.60 -20.00 -5.60
N ALA A 228 -0.67 -19.59 -5.63
CA ALA A 228 -1.84 -20.45 -5.43
C ALA A 228 -2.15 -20.90 -3.99
N ALA A 229 -2.19 -19.97 -3.03
CA ALA A 229 -2.74 -20.16 -1.67
C ALA A 229 -1.98 -21.15 -0.75
N ASN A 230 -0.70 -21.34 -0.97
CA ASN A 230 0.10 -22.31 -0.22
C ASN A 230 1.04 -21.68 0.83
N ILE A 231 0.59 -20.60 1.49
CA ILE A 231 1.28 -20.06 2.67
C ILE A 231 0.46 -20.40 3.90
N THR A 232 1.04 -21.18 4.82
CA THR A 232 0.37 -21.63 6.05
C THR A 232 1.10 -21.14 7.29
N GLY A 233 0.48 -21.26 8.47
CA GLY A 233 1.11 -20.89 9.75
C GLY A 233 1.23 -19.37 9.95
N THR A 234 0.32 -18.58 9.40
CA THR A 234 0.40 -17.10 9.44
C THR A 234 -0.17 -16.46 10.71
N GLN A 235 -0.74 -17.25 11.65
CA GLN A 235 -1.45 -16.75 12.84
C GLN A 235 -0.57 -15.91 13.77
N GLY A 236 0.71 -16.29 13.92
CA GLY A 236 1.70 -15.58 14.74
C GLY A 236 2.27 -14.32 14.09
N LEU A 237 2.06 -14.14 12.78
CA LEU A 237 2.75 -13.13 11.98
C LEU A 237 2.34 -11.71 12.36
N LYS A 238 3.33 -10.87 12.69
CA LYS A 238 3.15 -9.47 13.08
C LYS A 238 3.67 -8.48 12.03
N THR A 239 4.67 -8.88 11.26
CA THR A 239 5.33 -7.96 10.31
C THR A 239 5.61 -8.65 8.99
N ILE A 240 5.27 -7.98 7.89
CA ILE A 240 5.66 -8.32 6.53
C ILE A 240 6.44 -7.14 5.95
N SER A 241 7.63 -7.40 5.41
CA SER A 241 8.46 -6.40 4.74
C SER A 241 9.01 -6.97 3.43
N LEU A 242 8.57 -6.42 2.30
CA LEU A 242 9.03 -6.81 0.96
C LEU A 242 9.71 -5.61 0.30
N LYS A 243 10.93 -5.80 -0.21
CA LYS A 243 11.72 -4.71 -0.80
C LYS A 243 12.45 -5.18 -2.06
N THR A 244 12.23 -4.51 -3.17
CA THR A 244 13.07 -4.65 -4.37
C THR A 244 14.03 -3.47 -4.46
N PHE A 245 15.25 -3.71 -4.95
CA PHE A 245 16.26 -2.67 -5.12
C PHE A 245 16.68 -2.51 -6.58
N ASN A 246 16.40 -3.50 -7.42
CA ASN A 246 16.67 -3.53 -8.86
C ASN A 246 15.41 -3.96 -9.63
N ASP A 247 15.58 -4.54 -10.83
CA ASP A 247 14.49 -4.89 -11.74
C ASP A 247 13.77 -6.20 -11.38
N GLY A 248 14.30 -6.98 -10.43
CA GLY A 248 13.69 -8.25 -10.02
C GLY A 248 12.42 -8.09 -9.17
N ASP A 249 11.44 -8.94 -9.42
CA ASP A 249 10.14 -8.91 -8.77
C ASP A 249 10.10 -9.73 -7.47
N ILE A 250 9.19 -9.37 -6.57
CA ILE A 250 8.83 -10.19 -5.41
C ILE A 250 7.33 -10.49 -5.43
N THR A 251 6.97 -11.77 -5.38
CA THR A 251 5.61 -12.24 -5.17
C THR A 251 5.52 -13.03 -3.87
N LEU A 252 4.69 -12.58 -2.93
CA LEU A 252 4.31 -13.31 -1.72
C LEU A 252 2.79 -13.52 -1.73
N GLY A 253 2.36 -14.63 -2.30
CA GLY A 253 0.97 -14.84 -2.68
C GLY A 253 0.55 -13.96 -3.86
N THR A 254 -0.57 -14.29 -4.50
CA THR A 254 -1.10 -13.55 -5.66
C THR A 254 -2.44 -12.89 -5.30
N PRO A 255 -2.62 -11.58 -5.51
CA PRO A 255 -3.89 -10.89 -5.25
C PRO A 255 -5.08 -11.58 -5.91
N GLY A 256 -6.16 -11.81 -5.17
CA GLY A 256 -7.39 -12.42 -5.65
C GLY A 256 -7.34 -13.94 -5.86
N THR A 257 -6.18 -14.58 -5.75
CA THR A 257 -6.05 -16.04 -5.95
C THR A 257 -5.38 -16.76 -4.80
N SER A 258 -4.47 -16.10 -4.09
CA SER A 258 -3.85 -16.64 -2.88
C SER A 258 -3.95 -15.66 -1.74
N SER A 259 -4.22 -16.18 -0.56
CA SER A 259 -4.42 -15.38 0.65
C SER A 259 -3.42 -15.79 1.72
N LEU A 260 -3.17 -14.85 2.63
CA LEU A 260 -2.58 -15.11 3.93
C LEU A 260 -3.76 -15.24 4.92
N PRO A 261 -4.38 -16.44 5.04
CA PRO A 261 -5.78 -16.54 5.47
C PRO A 261 -6.02 -16.22 6.93
N ASP A 262 -5.09 -16.50 7.81
CA ASP A 262 -5.34 -16.47 9.27
C ASP A 262 -4.55 -15.35 9.98
N LEU A 263 -4.26 -14.26 9.27
CA LEU A 263 -3.57 -13.09 9.82
C LEU A 263 -4.45 -12.36 10.86
N GLN A 264 -4.36 -12.71 12.12
CA GLN A 264 -5.10 -11.99 13.18
C GLN A 264 -4.27 -10.90 13.87
N ASN A 265 -2.95 -11.06 13.86
CA ASN A 265 -2.02 -10.28 14.68
C ASN A 265 -1.07 -9.40 13.89
N ILE A 266 -1.24 -9.29 12.57
CA ILE A 266 -0.38 -8.44 11.74
C ILE A 266 -0.48 -6.98 12.20
N SER A 267 0.65 -6.38 12.52
CA SER A 267 0.70 -4.99 12.98
C SER A 267 1.35 -4.06 11.95
N SER A 268 2.22 -4.57 11.10
CA SER A 268 2.94 -3.75 10.15
C SER A 268 3.17 -4.46 8.81
N ILE A 269 2.91 -3.75 7.72
CA ILE A 269 3.18 -4.17 6.35
C ILE A 269 3.97 -3.06 5.67
N THR A 270 5.10 -3.42 5.07
CA THR A 270 5.94 -2.47 4.33
C THR A 270 6.30 -3.07 2.98
N LEU A 271 5.89 -2.41 1.90
CA LEU A 271 6.23 -2.77 0.53
C LEU A 271 6.99 -1.61 -0.10
N ILE A 272 8.21 -1.88 -0.59
CA ILE A 272 9.06 -0.86 -1.24
C ILE A 272 9.54 -1.42 -2.57
N ALA A 273 8.99 -0.93 -3.68
CA ALA A 273 9.43 -1.24 -5.02
C ALA A 273 10.33 -0.14 -5.55
N SER A 274 11.55 -0.48 -5.94
CA SER A 274 12.52 0.49 -6.47
C SER A 274 12.89 0.13 -7.90
N GLN A 275 13.27 1.12 -8.69
CA GLN A 275 13.60 1.00 -10.10
C GLN A 275 12.42 0.40 -10.90
N ASN A 276 12.57 -0.75 -11.56
CA ASN A 276 11.50 -1.41 -12.32
C ASN A 276 10.98 -2.69 -11.62
N GLY A 277 11.53 -3.05 -10.45
CA GLY A 277 11.11 -4.23 -9.71
C GLY A 277 9.67 -4.08 -9.19
N ASN A 278 8.87 -5.14 -9.30
CA ASN A 278 7.48 -5.16 -8.89
C ASN A 278 7.30 -5.96 -7.59
N ILE A 279 6.33 -5.57 -6.79
CA ILE A 279 5.95 -6.33 -5.60
C ILE A 279 4.49 -6.70 -5.67
N SER A 280 4.21 -7.99 -5.45
CA SER A 280 2.86 -8.54 -5.33
C SER A 280 2.68 -9.18 -3.96
N LEU A 281 1.63 -8.78 -3.23
CA LEU A 281 1.23 -9.37 -1.96
C LEU A 281 -0.21 -9.87 -2.06
N GLY A 282 -0.46 -11.12 -1.66
CA GLY A 282 -1.79 -11.73 -1.69
C GLY A 282 -2.81 -11.07 -0.77
N ASP A 283 -4.02 -11.62 -0.73
CA ASP A 283 -5.11 -11.10 0.08
C ASP A 283 -4.86 -11.30 1.59
N LEU A 284 -5.29 -10.34 2.41
CA LEU A 284 -5.06 -10.30 3.85
C LEU A 284 -6.37 -10.46 4.63
N GLY A 285 -6.39 -11.39 5.59
CA GLY A 285 -7.52 -11.55 6.53
C GLY A 285 -8.79 -12.13 5.90
N THR A 286 -8.68 -12.92 4.84
CA THR A 286 -9.84 -13.45 4.10
C THR A 286 -10.74 -14.37 4.92
N ASN A 287 -10.19 -15.21 5.81
CA ASN A 287 -10.96 -16.11 6.66
C ASN A 287 -11.41 -15.43 7.97
N THR A 288 -10.53 -14.60 8.51
CA THR A 288 -10.76 -13.90 9.78
C THR A 288 -10.34 -12.46 9.65
N SER A 289 -11.21 -11.52 10.03
CA SER A 289 -10.88 -10.10 10.03
C SER A 289 -9.68 -9.83 10.94
N ILE A 290 -8.70 -9.08 10.44
CA ILE A 290 -7.53 -8.67 11.21
C ILE A 290 -7.97 -7.68 12.28
N ASN A 291 -7.60 -7.92 13.56
CA ASN A 291 -8.07 -7.06 14.64
C ASN A 291 -7.59 -5.61 14.50
N LYS A 292 -6.28 -5.43 14.24
CA LYS A 292 -5.69 -4.10 14.12
C LYS A 292 -4.41 -4.16 13.31
N ILE A 293 -4.29 -3.26 12.33
CA ILE A 293 -3.05 -2.99 11.63
C ILE A 293 -2.59 -1.59 12.02
N SER A 294 -1.41 -1.47 12.63
CA SER A 294 -0.90 -0.16 13.03
C SER A 294 -0.30 0.60 11.87
N ASN A 295 0.31 -0.09 10.91
CA ASN A 295 0.94 0.57 9.78
C ASN A 295 0.93 -0.28 8.51
N ILE A 296 0.47 0.31 7.41
CA ILE A 296 0.67 -0.17 6.04
C ILE A 296 1.40 0.93 5.29
N SER A 297 2.58 0.63 4.78
CA SER A 297 3.40 1.56 4.00
C SER A 297 3.71 0.98 2.64
N LEU A 298 3.19 1.60 1.60
CA LEU A 298 3.39 1.25 0.20
C LEU A 298 4.19 2.36 -0.47
N THR A 299 5.39 2.05 -0.94
CA THR A 299 6.28 3.03 -1.57
C THR A 299 6.83 2.48 -2.87
N THR A 300 6.74 3.25 -3.96
CA THR A 300 7.36 2.88 -5.23
C THR A 300 8.15 4.03 -5.84
N ASP A 301 9.30 3.69 -6.43
CA ASP A 301 10.20 4.62 -7.14
C ASP A 301 10.53 4.04 -8.53
N GLY A 302 9.49 3.80 -9.35
CA GLY A 302 9.60 3.32 -10.73
C GLY A 302 8.92 1.98 -11.00
N GLY A 303 8.86 1.05 -10.02
CA GLY A 303 8.18 -0.24 -10.15
C GLY A 303 6.68 -0.19 -9.84
N SER A 304 6.05 -1.36 -9.83
CA SER A 304 4.63 -1.50 -9.50
C SER A 304 4.44 -2.20 -8.15
N LEU A 305 3.43 -1.77 -7.39
CA LEU A 305 2.96 -2.46 -6.19
C LEU A 305 1.55 -2.99 -6.42
N SER A 306 1.33 -4.26 -6.14
CA SER A 306 0.02 -4.88 -6.12
C SER A 306 -0.21 -5.54 -4.76
N MET A 307 -1.22 -5.09 -4.05
CA MET A 307 -1.66 -5.68 -2.81
C MET A 307 -3.09 -6.17 -2.98
N GLY A 308 -3.36 -7.39 -2.55
CA GLY A 308 -4.69 -7.96 -2.59
C GLY A 308 -5.68 -7.25 -1.69
N SER A 309 -6.84 -7.85 -1.50
CA SER A 309 -7.89 -7.31 -0.64
C SER A 309 -7.49 -7.35 0.83
N ILE A 310 -7.97 -6.38 1.59
CA ILE A 310 -7.74 -6.28 3.04
C ILE A 310 -9.07 -6.40 3.76
N LYS A 311 -9.13 -7.29 4.76
CA LYS A 311 -10.25 -7.34 5.71
C LYS A 311 -9.73 -7.12 7.13
N ALA A 312 -10.09 -5.99 7.73
CA ALA A 312 -9.61 -5.61 9.05
C ALA A 312 -10.69 -4.90 9.87
N LYS A 313 -10.61 -4.98 11.20
CA LYS A 313 -11.43 -4.13 12.07
C LYS A 313 -10.93 -2.71 12.06
N GLN A 314 -9.61 -2.53 12.23
CA GLN A 314 -8.99 -1.22 12.29
C GLN A 314 -7.67 -1.16 11.53
N ILE A 315 -7.44 -0.05 10.81
CA ILE A 315 -6.14 0.35 10.29
C ILE A 315 -5.81 1.73 10.87
N GLU A 316 -4.68 1.87 11.59
CA GLU A 316 -4.28 3.18 12.13
C GLU A 316 -3.68 4.06 11.06
N ASN A 317 -2.72 3.54 10.31
CA ASN A 317 -2.04 4.29 9.26
C ASN A 317 -1.96 3.44 7.98
N LEU A 318 -2.44 3.99 6.89
CA LEU A 318 -2.24 3.48 5.53
C LEU A 318 -1.59 4.60 4.72
N SER A 319 -0.34 4.42 4.34
CA SER A 319 0.42 5.40 3.58
C SER A 319 0.80 4.85 2.22
N VAL A 320 0.45 5.58 1.17
CA VAL A 320 0.71 5.22 -0.22
C VAL A 320 1.50 6.35 -0.87
N PHE A 321 2.70 6.04 -1.30
CA PHE A 321 3.57 6.98 -1.99
C PHE A 321 4.12 6.36 -3.28
N GLY A 322 4.01 7.07 -4.39
CA GLY A 322 4.58 6.61 -5.64
C GLY A 322 5.09 7.75 -6.50
N LYS A 323 6.25 7.50 -7.15
CA LYS A 323 6.82 8.43 -8.12
C LYS A 323 6.23 8.24 -9.52
N GLU A 324 6.61 9.13 -10.42
CA GLU A 324 6.23 9.10 -11.82
C GLU A 324 6.53 7.75 -12.49
N PHE A 325 5.66 7.31 -13.39
CA PHE A 325 5.69 6.01 -14.08
C PHE A 325 5.47 4.78 -13.20
N SER A 326 5.19 4.97 -11.93
CA SER A 326 4.84 3.87 -11.03
C SER A 326 3.35 3.59 -11.05
N THR A 327 2.98 2.36 -10.67
CA THR A 327 1.58 1.98 -10.41
C THR A 327 1.44 1.36 -9.03
N ILE A 328 0.36 1.71 -8.33
CA ILE A 328 0.00 1.07 -7.06
C ILE A 328 -1.45 0.60 -7.15
N SER A 329 -1.68 -0.67 -6.92
CA SER A 329 -3.00 -1.27 -6.87
C SER A 329 -3.25 -1.91 -5.51
N ILE A 330 -4.38 -1.57 -4.91
CA ILE A 330 -4.88 -2.20 -3.67
C ILE A 330 -6.24 -2.78 -3.98
N GLY A 331 -6.46 -4.05 -3.63
CA GLY A 331 -7.76 -4.71 -3.78
C GLY A 331 -8.84 -4.09 -2.89
N ASN A 332 -9.96 -4.77 -2.72
CA ASN A 332 -11.06 -4.28 -1.88
C ASN A 332 -10.63 -4.13 -0.42
N ILE A 333 -11.17 -3.11 0.25
CA ILE A 333 -10.86 -2.81 1.65
C ILE A 333 -12.15 -2.93 2.46
N GLU A 334 -12.27 -3.99 3.27
CA GLU A 334 -13.39 -4.20 4.18
C GLU A 334 -12.99 -3.79 5.60
N ILE A 335 -13.65 -2.77 6.16
CA ILE A 335 -13.35 -2.18 7.47
C ILE A 335 -14.55 -2.24 8.39
N GLU A 336 -14.37 -2.82 9.58
CA GLU A 336 -15.43 -2.95 10.58
C GLU A 336 -15.56 -1.71 11.50
N GLU A 337 -14.42 -1.06 11.86
CA GLU A 337 -14.39 0.07 12.80
C GLU A 337 -13.87 1.36 12.15
N LYS A 338 -12.60 1.40 11.70
CA LYS A 338 -12.02 2.61 11.09
C LYS A 338 -10.71 2.39 10.32
N ILE A 339 -10.47 3.27 9.34
CA ILE A 339 -9.14 3.70 8.90
C ILE A 339 -8.91 5.10 9.46
N GLN A 340 -7.91 5.24 10.34
CA GLN A 340 -7.72 6.50 11.07
C GLN A 340 -6.95 7.54 10.25
N ASN A 341 -5.90 7.11 9.54
CA ASN A 341 -5.09 7.97 8.69
C ASN A 341 -4.80 7.20 7.40
N PHE A 342 -5.44 7.60 6.32
CA PHE A 342 -5.11 7.10 4.99
C PHE A 342 -4.53 8.26 4.18
N THR A 343 -3.26 8.18 3.84
CA THR A 343 -2.59 9.22 3.06
C THR A 343 -2.14 8.68 1.71
N ILE A 344 -2.39 9.46 0.66
CA ILE A 344 -1.96 9.16 -0.69
C ILE A 344 -1.16 10.36 -1.20
N SER A 345 0.01 10.09 -1.80
CA SER A 345 0.87 11.18 -2.28
C SER A 345 1.78 10.75 -3.43
N GLY A 346 2.33 11.75 -4.15
CA GLY A 346 3.27 11.55 -5.25
C GLY A 346 2.62 11.58 -6.62
N ASP A 347 3.28 10.94 -7.60
CA ASP A 347 2.96 11.06 -9.02
C ASP A 347 2.55 9.72 -9.67
N ALA A 348 2.36 8.66 -8.87
CA ALA A 348 2.00 7.32 -9.36
C ALA A 348 0.53 7.23 -9.80
N ASN A 349 0.25 6.29 -10.70
CA ASN A 349 -1.12 5.87 -10.96
C ASN A 349 -1.60 4.97 -9.83
N ILE A 350 -2.66 5.37 -9.14
CA ILE A 350 -3.19 4.64 -7.99
C ILE A 350 -4.58 4.10 -8.30
N SER A 351 -4.75 2.80 -8.09
CA SER A 351 -6.01 2.09 -8.20
C SER A 351 -6.40 1.49 -6.86
N LEU A 352 -7.54 1.88 -6.34
CA LEU A 352 -8.10 1.34 -5.11
C LEU A 352 -9.36 0.54 -5.44
N GLY A 353 -9.49 -0.63 -4.84
CA GLY A 353 -10.72 -1.39 -4.88
C GLY A 353 -11.81 -0.72 -4.05
N LYS A 354 -12.95 -1.38 -3.99
CA LYS A 354 -14.13 -0.90 -3.26
C LYS A 354 -13.90 -0.92 -1.75
N PHE A 355 -14.35 0.16 -1.09
CA PHE A 355 -14.44 0.22 0.38
C PHE A 355 -15.80 -0.33 0.84
N SER A 356 -15.78 -1.14 1.89
CA SER A 356 -16.98 -1.77 2.44
C SER A 356 -16.87 -1.97 3.95
N GLY A 357 -18.01 -2.32 4.58
CA GLY A 357 -18.10 -2.56 6.02
C GLY A 357 -18.79 -1.43 6.78
N ASN A 358 -18.69 -1.46 8.10
CA ASN A 358 -19.36 -0.48 8.99
C ASN A 358 -18.42 0.63 9.49
N GLY A 359 -17.13 0.53 9.14
CA GLY A 359 -16.09 1.41 9.66
C GLY A 359 -16.09 2.81 9.05
N THR A 360 -15.41 3.74 9.70
CA THR A 360 -15.18 5.09 9.18
C THR A 360 -13.85 5.15 8.41
N VAL A 361 -13.77 6.02 7.39
CA VAL A 361 -12.57 6.22 6.59
C VAL A 361 -12.19 7.69 6.57
N MET A 362 -10.95 7.99 7.00
CA MET A 362 -10.33 9.31 6.86
C MET A 362 -9.23 9.21 5.79
N LEU A 363 -9.41 9.87 4.64
CA LEU A 363 -8.49 9.82 3.51
C LEU A 363 -8.04 11.23 3.12
N ASP A 364 -6.72 11.40 3.02
CA ASP A 364 -6.08 12.62 2.52
C ASP A 364 -5.19 12.28 1.30
N ALA A 365 -5.59 12.76 0.14
CA ALA A 365 -4.87 12.63 -1.12
C ALA A 365 -4.45 13.98 -1.73
N THR A 366 -4.48 15.04 -0.93
CA THR A 366 -4.16 16.42 -1.38
C THR A 366 -2.74 16.59 -1.94
N ASN A 367 -1.84 15.65 -1.64
CA ASN A 367 -0.45 15.66 -2.09
C ASN A 367 -0.19 14.80 -3.34
N MET A 368 -1.21 14.42 -4.08
CA MET A 368 -1.06 13.83 -5.41
C MET A 368 -0.92 14.93 -6.47
N ASN A 369 0.04 14.75 -7.39
CA ASN A 369 0.43 15.82 -8.31
C ASN A 369 0.05 15.59 -9.78
N LYS A 370 -0.40 14.40 -10.18
CA LYS A 370 -0.55 14.06 -11.61
C LYS A 370 -1.85 13.42 -12.05
N SER A 371 -2.65 12.86 -11.15
CA SER A 371 -3.86 12.15 -11.54
C SER A 371 -4.96 12.29 -10.52
N GLY A 372 -6.20 12.32 -10.97
CA GLY A 372 -7.37 12.15 -10.12
C GLY A 372 -7.52 10.72 -9.63
N LEU A 373 -8.39 10.54 -8.67
CA LEU A 373 -8.73 9.27 -8.04
C LEU A 373 -10.11 8.79 -8.47
N ASN A 374 -10.26 7.48 -8.53
CA ASN A 374 -11.56 6.83 -8.61
C ASN A 374 -11.80 6.09 -7.29
N LEU A 375 -12.75 6.57 -6.50
CA LEU A 375 -13.03 6.08 -5.15
C LEU A 375 -14.45 5.53 -5.07
N ASP A 376 -14.60 4.25 -4.68
CA ASP A 376 -15.89 3.58 -4.50
C ASP A 376 -16.13 3.22 -3.03
N PHE A 377 -16.94 4.01 -2.35
CA PHE A 377 -17.38 3.77 -0.98
C PHE A 377 -18.79 3.18 -0.90
N THR A 378 -19.41 2.76 -2.01
CA THR A 378 -20.83 2.32 -2.05
C THR A 378 -21.15 1.12 -1.14
N GLY A 379 -20.13 0.42 -0.62
CA GLY A 379 -20.27 -0.66 0.37
C GLY A 379 -20.03 -0.23 1.82
N LEU A 380 -19.66 1.03 2.05
CA LEU A 380 -19.32 1.55 3.37
C LEU A 380 -20.54 2.15 4.05
N LYS A 381 -20.77 1.79 5.31
CA LYS A 381 -21.88 2.29 6.13
C LYS A 381 -21.45 3.31 7.19
N GLY A 382 -20.16 3.41 7.45
CA GLY A 382 -19.61 4.42 8.36
C GLY A 382 -19.35 5.75 7.67
N ASP A 383 -18.95 6.75 8.46
CA ASP A 383 -18.68 8.09 7.99
C ASP A 383 -17.39 8.17 7.13
N ILE A 384 -17.39 9.12 6.21
CA ILE A 384 -16.26 9.42 5.34
C ILE A 384 -15.77 10.83 5.66
N ASP A 385 -14.47 11.02 5.87
CA ASP A 385 -13.81 12.32 5.86
C ASP A 385 -12.72 12.28 4.79
N LEU A 386 -13.00 12.91 3.67
CA LEU A 386 -12.25 12.76 2.43
C LEU A 386 -11.72 14.11 1.97
N SER A 387 -10.42 14.16 1.66
CA SER A 387 -9.80 15.24 0.90
C SER A 387 -9.06 14.62 -0.28
N THR A 388 -9.46 14.96 -1.51
CA THR A 388 -8.88 14.38 -2.72
C THR A 388 -7.89 15.31 -3.40
N THR A 389 -7.69 15.14 -4.68
CA THR A 389 -6.55 15.69 -5.42
C THR A 389 -6.83 17.10 -5.96
N SER A 390 -5.94 17.62 -6.79
CA SER A 390 -6.18 18.81 -7.58
C SER A 390 -6.47 18.47 -9.05
N HIS A 391 -7.02 17.28 -9.31
CA HIS A 391 -7.32 16.75 -10.65
C HIS A 391 -8.72 16.15 -10.65
N ASP A 392 -9.24 15.86 -11.85
CA ASP A 392 -10.57 15.31 -12.02
C ASP A 392 -10.74 13.99 -11.24
N ASP A 393 -11.53 14.02 -10.18
CA ASP A 393 -11.81 12.89 -9.30
C ASP A 393 -13.20 12.30 -9.56
N THR A 394 -13.35 10.99 -9.34
CA THR A 394 -14.66 10.33 -9.35
C THR A 394 -14.88 9.67 -8.00
N ILE A 395 -15.92 10.11 -7.28
CA ILE A 395 -16.20 9.72 -5.91
C ILE A 395 -17.62 9.17 -5.81
N LEU A 396 -17.75 7.88 -5.52
CA LEU A 396 -19.00 7.22 -5.20
C LEU A 396 -19.09 7.04 -3.69
N LEU A 397 -19.99 7.78 -3.03
CA LEU A 397 -20.12 7.79 -1.58
C LEU A 397 -20.90 6.57 -1.05
N GLY A 398 -20.73 6.28 0.24
CA GLY A 398 -21.42 5.22 0.97
C GLY A 398 -22.76 5.66 1.59
N ASP A 399 -23.33 4.80 2.44
CA ASP A 399 -24.65 5.06 3.07
C ASP A 399 -24.64 6.27 4.02
N ASN A 400 -23.48 6.59 4.63
CA ASN A 400 -23.25 7.83 5.40
C ASN A 400 -22.26 8.69 4.62
N ALA A 401 -22.73 9.75 4.00
CA ALA A 401 -21.91 10.53 3.08
C ALA A 401 -20.72 11.25 3.78
N GLY A 402 -20.92 11.81 4.98
CA GLY A 402 -19.86 12.47 5.73
C GLY A 402 -19.34 13.76 5.09
N LYS A 403 -18.03 14.00 5.16
CA LYS A 403 -17.38 15.19 4.63
C LYS A 403 -16.51 14.86 3.42
N VAL A 404 -16.65 15.66 2.36
CA VAL A 404 -15.88 15.52 1.11
C VAL A 404 -15.32 16.89 0.72
N VAL A 405 -14.02 16.94 0.47
CA VAL A 405 -13.33 18.07 -0.15
C VAL A 405 -12.63 17.53 -1.39
N SER A 406 -13.19 17.78 -2.58
CA SER A 406 -12.66 17.17 -3.80
C SER A 406 -11.46 17.95 -4.39
N GLY A 407 -11.34 19.23 -4.13
CA GLY A 407 -10.12 19.98 -4.47
C GLY A 407 -10.28 20.86 -5.69
N ALA A 408 -9.41 20.70 -6.66
CA ALA A 408 -9.53 21.32 -7.97
C ALA A 408 -9.62 20.23 -9.03
N GLY A 409 -10.17 20.55 -10.20
CA GLY A 409 -10.46 19.56 -11.24
C GLY A 409 -11.94 19.56 -11.57
N ASN A 410 -12.35 18.76 -12.55
CA ASN A 410 -13.77 18.61 -12.86
C ASN A 410 -14.24 17.30 -12.20
N ASP A 411 -14.77 17.43 -11.01
CA ASP A 411 -15.05 16.29 -10.14
C ASP A 411 -16.46 15.74 -10.34
N ILE A 412 -16.59 14.43 -10.16
CA ILE A 412 -17.88 13.74 -10.16
C ILE A 412 -18.11 13.12 -8.80
N ILE A 413 -19.05 13.68 -8.05
CA ILE A 413 -19.41 13.21 -6.71
C ILE A 413 -20.84 12.66 -6.76
N THR A 414 -21.01 11.38 -6.36
CA THR A 414 -22.33 10.73 -6.40
C THR A 414 -22.67 10.13 -5.06
N LEU A 415 -23.82 10.51 -4.51
CA LEU A 415 -24.43 9.90 -3.34
C LEU A 415 -25.33 8.73 -3.77
N PRO A 416 -25.33 7.60 -3.07
CA PRO A 416 -26.27 6.51 -3.35
C PRO A 416 -27.71 6.93 -3.03
N THR A 417 -28.68 6.35 -3.74
CA THR A 417 -30.11 6.72 -3.67
C THR A 417 -30.76 6.53 -2.30
N ASN A 418 -30.14 5.78 -1.40
CA ASN A 418 -30.69 5.42 -0.08
C ASN A 418 -29.93 6.04 1.09
N VAL A 419 -29.12 7.07 0.87
CA VAL A 419 -28.37 7.76 1.93
C VAL A 419 -29.32 8.30 2.99
N THR A 420 -29.00 8.04 4.25
CA THR A 420 -29.74 8.59 5.40
C THR A 420 -28.93 9.62 6.18
N GLY A 421 -27.64 9.72 5.92
CA GLY A 421 -26.73 10.67 6.55
C GLY A 421 -26.71 12.01 5.82
N ASN A 422 -26.14 13.02 6.49
CA ASN A 422 -25.89 14.34 5.92
C ASN A 422 -24.54 14.35 5.19
N ALA A 423 -24.45 15.04 4.05
CA ALA A 423 -23.19 15.30 3.37
C ALA A 423 -22.75 16.75 3.57
N ASP A 424 -21.44 16.96 3.83
CA ASP A 424 -20.76 18.26 3.70
C ASP A 424 -19.79 18.14 2.51
N ILE A 425 -20.21 18.64 1.36
CA ILE A 425 -19.48 18.53 0.10
C ILE A 425 -18.88 19.89 -0.23
N ARG A 426 -17.58 19.93 -0.47
CA ARG A 426 -16.82 21.07 -0.99
C ARG A 426 -16.16 20.64 -2.28
N SER A 427 -16.76 21.00 -3.41
CA SER A 427 -16.26 20.56 -4.70
C SER A 427 -15.01 21.33 -5.15
N GLY A 428 -14.87 22.59 -4.78
CA GLY A 428 -13.67 23.37 -5.07
C GLY A 428 -13.64 24.05 -6.42
N ASP A 429 -12.46 24.09 -7.05
CA ASP A 429 -12.26 24.76 -8.33
C ASP A 429 -12.49 23.80 -9.49
N GLY A 430 -13.25 24.22 -10.51
CA GLY A 430 -13.48 23.42 -11.71
C GLY A 430 -14.93 23.47 -12.18
N VAL A 431 -15.32 22.42 -12.90
CA VAL A 431 -16.70 22.20 -13.32
C VAL A 431 -17.17 20.86 -12.78
N ASP A 432 -17.86 20.92 -11.65
CA ASP A 432 -18.16 19.75 -10.87
C ASP A 432 -19.57 19.23 -11.12
N ILE A 433 -19.76 17.92 -11.01
CA ILE A 433 -21.07 17.27 -11.09
C ILE A 433 -21.34 16.58 -9.75
N ILE A 434 -22.30 17.11 -9.02
CA ILE A 434 -22.71 16.57 -7.73
C ILE A 434 -24.09 15.99 -7.86
N THR A 435 -24.22 14.68 -7.70
CA THR A 435 -25.51 13.98 -7.70
C THR A 435 -25.89 13.62 -6.27
N LEU A 436 -26.91 14.29 -5.74
CA LEU A 436 -27.44 14.04 -4.41
C LEU A 436 -28.40 12.86 -4.39
N ALA A 437 -28.61 12.29 -3.22
CA ALA A 437 -29.61 11.26 -3.00
C ALA A 437 -31.03 11.87 -2.97
N ASN A 438 -32.02 11.11 -3.40
CA ASN A 438 -33.44 11.47 -3.17
C ASN A 438 -33.87 11.20 -1.71
N ALA A 439 -32.99 11.30 -0.74
CA ALA A 439 -33.21 10.83 0.62
C ALA A 439 -33.25 12.00 1.63
N LYS A 440 -33.59 11.70 2.88
CA LYS A 440 -33.99 12.65 3.93
C LYS A 440 -32.80 13.30 4.68
N GLY A 441 -31.60 13.30 4.14
CA GLY A 441 -30.44 14.00 4.73
C GLY A 441 -30.56 15.53 4.56
N ILE A 442 -29.80 16.27 5.34
CA ILE A 442 -29.51 17.68 5.08
C ILE A 442 -28.13 17.73 4.44
N ASP A 443 -28.07 17.98 3.14
CA ASP A 443 -26.81 18.07 2.43
C ASP A 443 -26.37 19.54 2.34
N MET A 444 -25.12 19.79 2.74
CA MET A 444 -24.48 21.10 2.60
C MET A 444 -23.49 21.01 1.43
N ILE A 445 -23.77 21.75 0.38
CA ILE A 445 -22.98 21.74 -0.84
C ILE A 445 -22.29 23.09 -0.99
N ASN A 446 -21.00 23.15 -0.75
CA ASN A 446 -20.16 24.31 -1.00
C ASN A 446 -19.53 24.17 -2.39
N VAL A 447 -20.03 24.92 -3.33
CA VAL A 447 -19.49 24.99 -4.69
C VAL A 447 -18.57 26.21 -4.78
N GLY A 448 -17.41 26.04 -5.42
CA GLY A 448 -16.56 27.16 -5.81
C GLY A 448 -17.32 28.10 -6.78
N GLY A 449 -18.20 27.49 -7.53
CA GLY A 449 -19.01 28.13 -8.56
C GLY A 449 -18.17 28.51 -9.78
N THR A 450 -18.71 28.31 -10.96
CA THR A 450 -17.98 28.66 -12.18
C THR A 450 -18.05 30.16 -12.44
N ASN A 451 -16.87 30.77 -12.56
CA ASN A 451 -16.75 32.17 -12.93
C ASN A 451 -17.33 32.42 -14.33
N ILE A 452 -18.35 33.26 -14.42
CA ILE A 452 -19.04 33.58 -15.68
C ILE A 452 -18.09 34.09 -16.76
N ASN A 453 -16.98 34.73 -16.39
CA ASN A 453 -15.99 35.19 -17.39
C ASN A 453 -15.30 34.06 -18.13
N LEU A 454 -15.31 32.84 -17.60
CA LEU A 454 -14.79 31.63 -18.25
C LEU A 454 -15.83 30.96 -19.16
N ILE A 455 -17.11 31.35 -19.05
CA ILE A 455 -18.19 30.76 -19.85
C ILE A 455 -18.27 31.52 -21.19
N ASP A 456 -18.42 30.78 -22.27
CA ASP A 456 -18.70 31.37 -23.60
C ASP A 456 -20.11 31.97 -23.61
N LYS A 457 -20.17 33.29 -23.40
CA LYS A 457 -21.43 34.06 -23.36
C LYS A 457 -22.15 34.08 -24.70
N SER A 458 -21.49 33.70 -25.82
CA SER A 458 -22.11 33.55 -27.13
C SER A 458 -22.93 32.25 -27.26
N ALA A 459 -22.71 31.29 -26.42
CA ALA A 459 -23.43 30.02 -26.40
C ALA A 459 -24.87 30.25 -25.98
N GLN A 460 -25.77 30.29 -26.92
CA GLN A 460 -27.21 30.44 -26.66
C GLN A 460 -27.90 29.09 -26.27
N SER A 461 -27.16 27.98 -26.36
CA SER A 461 -27.68 26.65 -26.01
C SER A 461 -27.10 26.22 -24.66
N HIS A 462 -27.93 25.66 -23.81
CA HIS A 462 -27.52 25.16 -22.48
C HIS A 462 -26.54 23.97 -22.52
N THR A 463 -26.39 23.32 -23.65
CA THR A 463 -25.35 22.29 -23.85
C THR A 463 -23.92 22.86 -23.80
N ALA A 464 -23.77 24.18 -23.81
CA ALA A 464 -22.51 24.89 -23.70
C ALA A 464 -22.31 25.62 -22.36
N ILE A 465 -23.24 25.47 -21.39
CA ILE A 465 -23.04 26.01 -20.05
C ILE A 465 -22.06 25.10 -19.32
N ILE A 466 -20.86 25.58 -19.19
CA ILE A 466 -19.81 24.98 -18.37
C ILE A 466 -19.96 25.61 -16.98
N SER A 467 -20.63 24.95 -16.07
CA SER A 467 -20.81 25.39 -14.69
C SER A 467 -20.95 24.16 -13.79
N ASP A 468 -20.69 24.33 -12.51
CA ASP A 468 -21.01 23.30 -11.53
C ASP A 468 -22.47 22.91 -11.64
N LYS A 469 -22.73 21.63 -11.43
CA LYS A 469 -24.06 21.05 -11.60
C LYS A 469 -24.44 20.25 -10.37
N ILE A 470 -25.55 20.63 -9.74
CA ILE A 470 -26.20 19.86 -8.68
C ILE A 470 -27.41 19.17 -9.25
N ILE A 471 -27.53 17.86 -9.05
CA ILE A 471 -28.62 17.01 -9.47
C ILE A 471 -29.34 16.49 -8.23
N ASN A 472 -30.67 16.46 -8.24
CA ASN A 472 -31.56 15.99 -7.16
C ASN A 472 -31.49 16.85 -5.87
N PHE A 473 -31.22 18.15 -5.98
CA PHE A 473 -31.28 19.06 -4.83
C PHE A 473 -32.69 19.09 -4.22
N ASP A 474 -32.82 18.82 -2.92
CA ASP A 474 -34.09 18.97 -2.19
C ASP A 474 -34.14 20.33 -1.47
N PRO A 475 -34.91 21.29 -1.97
CA PRO A 475 -34.99 22.62 -1.36
C PRO A 475 -35.64 22.63 0.04
N ASN A 476 -36.24 21.52 0.49
CA ASN A 476 -36.79 21.44 1.85
C ASN A 476 -35.72 21.10 2.91
N SER A 477 -34.60 20.48 2.49
CA SER A 477 -33.56 20.02 3.40
C SER A 477 -32.18 20.60 3.07
N ASP A 478 -31.80 20.62 1.79
CA ASP A 478 -30.45 20.90 1.38
C ASP A 478 -30.09 22.38 1.39
N LYS A 479 -28.77 22.65 1.52
CA LYS A 479 -28.24 24.01 1.54
C LYS A 479 -27.12 24.14 0.51
N ILE A 480 -27.02 25.28 -0.15
CA ILE A 480 -25.96 25.66 -1.09
C ILE A 480 -25.09 26.73 -0.43
N GLY A 481 -23.82 26.42 -0.26
CA GLY A 481 -22.80 27.39 0.10
C GLY A 481 -22.23 28.05 -1.15
N ILE A 482 -22.46 29.34 -1.31
CA ILE A 482 -21.95 30.10 -2.44
C ILE A 482 -21.66 31.54 -1.97
N GLY A 483 -20.41 31.95 -2.10
CA GLY A 483 -19.98 33.32 -1.82
C GLY A 483 -19.91 33.70 -0.34
N SER A 484 -19.54 34.97 -0.09
CA SER A 484 -19.26 35.53 1.22
C SER A 484 -20.36 36.44 1.79
N ILE A 485 -21.45 36.64 1.06
CA ILE A 485 -22.53 37.56 1.43
C ILE A 485 -23.76 36.77 1.85
N THR A 486 -24.31 37.07 3.03
CA THR A 486 -25.52 36.41 3.52
C THR A 486 -26.70 36.67 2.60
N ALA A 487 -27.34 35.62 2.13
CA ALA A 487 -28.61 35.73 1.39
C ALA A 487 -29.75 36.14 2.33
N THR A 488 -30.56 37.08 1.86
CA THR A 488 -31.72 37.60 2.56
C THR A 488 -32.88 37.81 1.58
N SER A 489 -34.09 37.96 2.05
CA SER A 489 -35.22 38.29 1.18
C SER A 489 -35.03 39.61 0.40
N ASN A 490 -34.18 40.52 0.87
CA ASN A 490 -33.92 41.81 0.21
C ASN A 490 -32.92 41.67 -0.94
N ASN A 491 -31.92 40.80 -0.84
CA ASN A 491 -30.87 40.66 -1.85
C ASN A 491 -31.00 39.40 -2.72
N PHE A 492 -32.09 38.66 -2.58
CA PHE A 492 -32.45 37.48 -3.39
C PHE A 492 -33.66 37.80 -4.29
N LEU A 493 -33.64 37.32 -5.53
CA LEU A 493 -34.76 37.38 -6.46
C LEU A 493 -34.89 36.05 -7.21
N ALA A 494 -36.10 35.53 -7.34
CA ALA A 494 -36.39 34.36 -8.15
C ALA A 494 -37.40 34.69 -9.22
N GLU A 495 -37.10 34.34 -10.47
CA GLU A 495 -37.97 34.60 -11.63
C GLU A 495 -37.97 33.41 -12.61
N THR A 496 -39.02 33.33 -13.42
CA THR A 496 -39.16 32.35 -14.50
C THR A 496 -39.14 33.02 -15.87
N GLY A 497 -39.21 32.23 -16.94
CA GLY A 497 -39.39 32.71 -18.30
C GLY A 497 -38.12 33.16 -19.01
N ALA A 498 -36.96 32.75 -18.52
CA ALA A 498 -35.74 32.82 -19.33
C ALA A 498 -35.82 31.78 -20.46
N THR A 499 -35.50 32.21 -21.67
CA THR A 499 -35.58 31.37 -22.86
C THR A 499 -34.31 30.55 -23.12
N ASN A 500 -33.19 30.98 -22.57
CA ASN A 500 -31.86 30.33 -22.65
C ASN A 500 -30.94 30.94 -21.59
N PHE A 501 -29.66 30.46 -21.56
CA PHE A 501 -28.67 30.97 -20.65
C PHE A 501 -28.40 32.49 -20.82
N GLY A 502 -28.26 32.98 -22.04
CA GLY A 502 -28.00 34.38 -22.30
C GLY A 502 -29.12 35.31 -21.84
N ASP A 503 -30.39 34.88 -21.97
CA ASP A 503 -31.54 35.61 -21.44
C ASP A 503 -31.57 35.58 -19.89
N ALA A 504 -31.27 34.42 -19.29
CA ALA A 504 -31.15 34.30 -17.83
C ALA A 504 -30.03 35.20 -17.28
N LEU A 505 -28.85 35.21 -17.91
CA LEU A 505 -27.74 36.07 -17.51
C LEU A 505 -28.05 37.56 -17.68
N SER A 506 -28.77 37.94 -18.74
CA SER A 506 -29.18 39.32 -18.92
C SER A 506 -30.15 39.79 -17.83
N LYS A 507 -31.12 38.93 -17.48
CA LYS A 507 -32.07 39.20 -16.38
C LYS A 507 -31.34 39.27 -15.04
N SER A 508 -30.40 38.39 -14.79
CA SER A 508 -29.59 38.41 -13.54
C SER A 508 -28.82 39.71 -13.38
N ASN A 509 -28.17 40.19 -14.42
CA ASN A 509 -27.42 41.45 -14.40
C ASN A 509 -28.35 42.68 -14.14
N VAL A 510 -29.55 42.66 -14.68
CA VAL A 510 -30.58 43.70 -14.38
C VAL A 510 -30.99 43.64 -12.90
N ALA A 511 -31.19 42.46 -12.36
CA ALA A 511 -31.51 42.29 -10.94
C ALA A 511 -30.35 42.77 -10.03
N MET A 512 -29.13 42.41 -10.35
CA MET A 512 -27.90 42.81 -9.58
C MET A 512 -27.68 44.31 -9.64
N THR A 513 -27.82 44.94 -10.78
CA THR A 513 -27.82 46.41 -10.90
C THR A 513 -28.90 47.08 -10.03
N SER A 514 -29.99 46.39 -9.73
CA SER A 514 -31.03 46.87 -8.81
C SER A 514 -30.80 46.57 -7.34
N GLY A 515 -29.61 46.06 -6.98
CA GLY A 515 -29.17 45.75 -5.63
C GLY A 515 -29.46 44.32 -5.15
N LYS A 516 -29.77 43.40 -6.07
CA LYS A 516 -29.80 41.98 -5.74
C LYS A 516 -28.39 41.41 -5.86
N GLN A 517 -28.07 40.44 -5.01
CA GLN A 517 -26.78 39.72 -5.04
C GLN A 517 -26.97 38.27 -5.49
N TYR A 518 -28.18 37.76 -5.35
CA TYR A 518 -28.58 36.42 -5.77
C TYR A 518 -29.76 36.50 -6.73
N TYR A 519 -29.66 35.80 -7.87
CA TYR A 519 -30.74 35.68 -8.84
C TYR A 519 -30.96 34.21 -9.22
N PHE A 520 -32.16 33.72 -8.99
CA PHE A 520 -32.53 32.36 -9.33
C PHE A 520 -33.49 32.37 -10.53
N SER A 521 -33.00 31.87 -11.67
CA SER A 521 -33.80 31.68 -12.88
C SER A 521 -34.27 30.25 -12.94
N TYR A 522 -35.55 29.99 -12.60
CA TYR A 522 -36.09 28.65 -12.64
C TYR A 522 -36.82 28.36 -13.97
N ASN A 523 -36.83 27.06 -14.39
CA ASN A 523 -37.43 26.57 -15.61
C ASN A 523 -36.97 27.32 -16.87
N VAL A 524 -35.68 27.27 -17.13
CA VAL A 524 -35.11 27.87 -18.36
C VAL A 524 -35.54 27.06 -19.58
N ALA A 525 -36.24 27.70 -20.51
CA ALA A 525 -37.08 27.04 -21.52
C ALA A 525 -36.35 26.22 -22.59
N SER A 526 -35.04 26.37 -22.77
CA SER A 526 -34.27 25.67 -23.81
C SER A 526 -33.79 24.28 -23.42
N ALA A 527 -34.12 23.77 -22.22
CA ALA A 527 -33.60 22.53 -21.69
C ALA A 527 -34.53 21.34 -21.92
N ALA A 528 -33.99 20.26 -22.51
CA ALA A 528 -34.72 19.00 -22.64
C ALA A 528 -35.09 18.35 -21.29
N GLU A 529 -34.36 18.69 -20.22
CA GLU A 529 -34.49 18.08 -18.89
C GLU A 529 -34.84 19.07 -17.75
N GLY A 530 -35.39 20.25 -18.03
CA GLY A 530 -35.74 21.26 -17.03
C GLY A 530 -34.62 21.55 -16.04
N PHE A 531 -33.93 22.66 -16.23
CA PHE A 531 -32.91 23.12 -15.28
C PHE A 531 -33.17 24.55 -14.84
N SER A 532 -32.56 24.92 -13.74
CA SER A 532 -32.57 26.26 -13.20
C SER A 532 -31.13 26.76 -12.98
N LEU A 533 -30.95 28.06 -12.96
CA LEU A 533 -29.69 28.71 -12.81
C LEU A 533 -29.70 29.62 -11.58
N LEU A 534 -28.72 29.44 -10.70
CA LEU A 534 -28.46 30.35 -9.59
C LEU A 534 -27.24 31.21 -9.94
N PHE A 535 -27.42 32.52 -10.01
CA PHE A 535 -26.38 33.51 -10.25
C PHE A 535 -26.04 34.25 -8.97
N TYR A 536 -24.78 34.62 -8.81
CA TYR A 536 -24.26 35.36 -7.68
C TYR A 536 -23.30 36.47 -8.12
N ASP A 537 -23.47 37.68 -7.57
CA ASP A 537 -22.59 38.83 -7.71
C ASP A 537 -21.64 38.84 -6.51
N ASN A 538 -20.41 38.37 -6.71
CA ASN A 538 -19.44 38.13 -5.65
C ASN A 538 -18.77 39.43 -5.15
N ASP A 539 -18.60 40.40 -6.03
CA ASP A 539 -17.92 41.68 -5.73
C ASP A 539 -18.86 42.88 -5.61
N ASN A 540 -20.16 42.64 -5.74
CA ASN A 540 -21.24 43.63 -5.65
C ASN A 540 -21.08 44.78 -6.66
N ASN A 541 -20.63 44.46 -7.85
CA ASN A 541 -20.46 45.42 -8.96
C ASN A 541 -21.72 45.58 -9.83
N GLY A 542 -22.75 44.84 -9.56
CA GLY A 542 -24.02 44.84 -10.30
C GLY A 542 -24.02 43.92 -11.53
N SER A 543 -23.07 42.98 -11.61
CA SER A 543 -23.00 41.96 -12.64
C SER A 543 -22.87 40.59 -11.99
N SER A 544 -23.39 39.56 -12.64
CA SER A 544 -23.21 38.19 -12.19
C SER A 544 -21.78 37.71 -12.44
N ASP A 545 -21.10 37.20 -11.41
CA ASP A 545 -19.75 36.67 -11.45
C ASP A 545 -19.74 35.15 -11.51
N ILE A 546 -20.67 34.50 -10.84
CA ILE A 546 -20.72 33.05 -10.64
C ILE A 546 -22.10 32.52 -11.06
N VAL A 547 -22.12 31.35 -11.64
CA VAL A 547 -23.35 30.63 -11.98
C VAL A 547 -23.26 29.17 -11.53
N LEU A 548 -24.38 28.62 -11.07
CA LEU A 548 -24.58 27.23 -10.69
C LEU A 548 -25.80 26.68 -11.41
N THR A 549 -25.71 25.47 -11.93
CA THR A 549 -26.83 24.76 -12.57
C THR A 549 -27.48 23.79 -11.59
N LEU A 550 -28.81 23.92 -11.42
CA LEU A 550 -29.65 23.00 -10.64
C LEU A 550 -30.51 22.19 -11.61
N THR A 551 -30.28 20.88 -11.69
CA THR A 551 -31.04 19.99 -12.58
C THR A 551 -32.22 19.35 -11.83
N GLY A 552 -33.38 19.27 -12.48
CA GLY A 552 -34.63 18.74 -11.90
C GLY A 552 -35.44 19.79 -11.16
N ILE A 553 -34.95 20.99 -10.97
CA ILE A 553 -35.65 22.11 -10.34
C ILE A 553 -36.30 22.95 -11.45
N THR A 554 -37.63 22.90 -11.53
CA THR A 554 -38.40 23.61 -12.58
C THR A 554 -39.39 24.64 -12.01
N THR A 555 -39.47 24.76 -10.69
CA THR A 555 -40.41 25.64 -9.99
C THR A 555 -39.65 26.57 -9.03
N ASN A 556 -40.34 27.63 -8.57
CA ASN A 556 -39.81 28.56 -7.59
C ASN A 556 -39.80 27.95 -6.17
N VAL A 557 -38.93 27.01 -5.94
CA VAL A 557 -38.75 26.32 -4.65
C VAL A 557 -37.50 26.71 -3.91
N ILE A 558 -36.55 27.37 -4.58
CA ILE A 558 -35.32 27.90 -3.97
C ILE A 558 -35.59 29.26 -3.36
N SER A 559 -35.21 29.46 -2.12
CA SER A 559 -35.30 30.72 -1.39
C SER A 559 -33.93 31.12 -0.82
N HIS A 560 -33.85 32.33 -0.28
CA HIS A 560 -32.64 32.78 0.43
C HIS A 560 -32.26 31.88 1.64
N GLU A 561 -33.20 31.11 2.17
CA GLU A 561 -32.97 30.18 3.29
C GLU A 561 -32.19 28.93 2.86
N ASN A 562 -32.16 28.62 1.56
CA ASN A 562 -31.37 27.53 1.02
C ASN A 562 -29.87 27.90 0.83
N LEU A 563 -29.55 29.19 0.95
CA LEU A 563 -28.22 29.72 0.70
C LEU A 563 -27.48 30.00 2.01
N ILE A 564 -26.26 29.51 2.12
CA ILE A 564 -25.41 29.72 3.28
C ILE A 564 -24.09 30.38 2.86
N ILE A 565 -23.41 31.04 3.80
CA ILE A 565 -22.07 31.60 3.59
C ILE A 565 -21.04 30.46 3.67
N VAL A 566 -20.02 30.54 2.82
CA VAL A 566 -18.91 29.58 2.75
C VAL A 566 -17.67 30.18 3.39
#